data_44fe8217a469a7ab4a9b488feb624dfd
#
_entry.id   44fe8217a469a7ab4a9b488feb624dfd
#
_cell.length_a   1.000
_cell.length_b   1.000
_cell.length_c   1.000
_cell.angle_alpha   90.00
_cell.angle_beta   90.00
_cell.angle_gamma   90.00
#
_symmetry.space_group_name_H-M   'P 1'
#
loop_
_entity.id
_entity.type
_entity.pdbx_description
1 polymer ?
#
loop_
_entity_poly.entity_id
_entity_poly.type
_entity_poly.pdbx_seq_one_letter_code
_entity_poly.pdbx_strand_id
1 'polypeptide(L)'
;MQIAIPKENRPGELRVAASPETVKKFITMGFDVIVEKGAGAGASMADAAYVEAGASLAADGAEACAAADIVMKVRKPIGPGAEVAGQADEVAQLNSGAVLICLLEPFQDRPLIDALAARGVTAFALEMIPRITRAQSMDVLSSQANVAGYKAVLDAIDVYGRAVPMMSTAAGRVVPAQAFIMGVGVAGLQAIATAKRLGAVVSATDVRPATKEQVESLGGTFVAVENEEFLQAQTDGGYAKEMSDDYKRQQADLVAQTITKMDIVITTALIPGRPAPVLVTEDHIKSMKPGAVVVDLAAEAGGNCPLTKVGKVVRKHGVTIIGHGNWPSRVPETTSQLYARNLLNFLTPLWDPEAKALTLNREDEIVAGAMVTEGGAVVHPALAAAEGA
;
A
#
# COMPACT_ATOMS: atom_id res chain seq x y z
N MET A 1 -1.38 -23.38 -19.37
CA MET A 1 -1.27 -21.88 -19.42
C MET A 1 0.03 -21.47 -18.76
N GLN A 2 0.66 -20.40 -19.28
CA GLN A 2 1.93 -19.89 -18.77
C GLN A 2 1.73 -18.60 -17.98
N ILE A 3 2.31 -18.54 -16.77
CA ILE A 3 2.37 -17.34 -15.94
C ILE A 3 3.77 -16.73 -16.10
N ALA A 4 3.85 -15.44 -16.47
CA ALA A 4 5.08 -14.67 -16.47
C ALA A 4 5.18 -13.76 -15.24
N ILE A 5 6.38 -13.72 -14.66
CA ILE A 5 6.77 -12.84 -13.57
C ILE A 5 7.93 -11.96 -14.03
N PRO A 6 7.66 -10.84 -14.72
CA PRO A 6 8.70 -9.90 -15.11
C PRO A 6 9.24 -9.15 -13.89
N LYS A 7 10.45 -8.62 -14.04
CA LYS A 7 11.08 -7.73 -13.05
C LYS A 7 10.34 -6.40 -12.99
N GLU A 8 10.26 -5.83 -11.81
CA GLU A 8 9.76 -4.47 -11.63
C GLU A 8 10.81 -3.43 -12.03
N ASN A 9 10.46 -2.57 -12.98
CA ASN A 9 11.38 -1.59 -13.56
C ASN A 9 11.13 -0.15 -13.06
N ARG A 10 10.07 0.08 -12.26
CA ARG A 10 9.83 1.41 -11.70
C ARG A 10 10.84 1.75 -10.61
N PRO A 11 11.40 2.96 -10.61
CA PRO A 11 12.39 3.38 -9.61
C PRO A 11 11.91 3.16 -8.17
N GLY A 12 12.76 2.53 -7.34
CA GLY A 12 12.45 2.26 -5.93
C GLY A 12 11.52 1.08 -5.69
N GLU A 13 11.08 0.34 -6.73
CA GLU A 13 10.35 -0.91 -6.54
C GLU A 13 11.34 -2.08 -6.42
N LEU A 14 11.31 -2.74 -5.27
CA LEU A 14 12.18 -3.87 -4.93
C LEU A 14 11.39 -5.17 -4.75
N ARG A 15 10.07 -5.09 -4.77
CA ARG A 15 9.19 -6.26 -4.62
C ARG A 15 9.13 -7.05 -5.93
N VAL A 16 8.63 -8.27 -5.80
CA VAL A 16 8.33 -9.17 -6.93
C VAL A 16 6.95 -9.78 -6.75
N ALA A 17 6.25 -10.04 -7.85
CA ALA A 17 4.86 -10.50 -7.82
C ALA A 17 4.68 -11.96 -7.36
N ALA A 18 5.72 -12.79 -7.46
CA ALA A 18 5.67 -14.17 -6.98
C ALA A 18 6.88 -14.49 -6.10
N SER A 19 6.65 -15.29 -5.07
CA SER A 19 7.72 -15.92 -4.29
C SER A 19 7.98 -17.35 -4.79
N PRO A 20 9.15 -17.96 -4.50
CA PRO A 20 9.38 -19.37 -4.82
C PRO A 20 8.31 -20.31 -4.26
N GLU A 21 7.76 -20.00 -3.06
CA GLU A 21 6.65 -20.76 -2.46
C GLU A 21 5.38 -20.71 -3.33
N THR A 22 5.00 -19.52 -3.82
CA THR A 22 3.78 -19.37 -4.65
C THR A 22 3.99 -19.92 -6.05
N VAL A 23 5.22 -19.81 -6.60
CA VAL A 23 5.59 -20.46 -7.87
C VAL A 23 5.36 -21.98 -7.79
N LYS A 24 5.84 -22.61 -6.72
CA LYS A 24 5.61 -24.06 -6.51
C LYS A 24 4.11 -24.40 -6.47
N LYS A 25 3.28 -23.54 -5.89
CA LYS A 25 1.82 -23.73 -5.85
C LYS A 25 1.19 -23.57 -7.24
N PHE A 26 1.58 -22.55 -8.02
CA PHE A 26 1.10 -22.39 -9.40
C PHE A 26 1.44 -23.61 -10.26
N ILE A 27 2.67 -24.13 -10.15
CA ILE A 27 3.07 -25.35 -10.87
C ILE A 27 2.22 -26.56 -10.43
N THR A 28 1.97 -26.70 -9.13
CA THR A 28 1.08 -27.77 -8.61
C THR A 28 -0.36 -27.64 -9.15
N MET A 29 -0.82 -26.41 -9.42
CA MET A 29 -2.12 -26.15 -10.04
C MET A 29 -2.14 -26.46 -11.55
N GLY A 30 -0.96 -26.70 -12.17
CA GLY A 30 -0.85 -27.04 -13.59
C GLY A 30 -0.44 -25.89 -14.51
N PHE A 31 0.04 -24.79 -13.94
CA PHE A 31 0.63 -23.70 -14.71
C PHE A 31 2.11 -23.96 -15.01
N ASP A 32 2.57 -23.50 -16.17
CA ASP A 32 3.99 -23.27 -16.43
C ASP A 32 4.33 -21.85 -15.90
N VAL A 33 5.46 -21.72 -15.23
CA VAL A 33 5.88 -20.41 -14.68
C VAL A 33 7.23 -20.01 -15.25
N ILE A 34 7.30 -18.80 -15.79
CA ILE A 34 8.53 -18.17 -16.27
C ILE A 34 8.81 -16.91 -15.46
N VAL A 35 10.04 -16.78 -14.95
CA VAL A 35 10.46 -15.64 -14.13
C VAL A 35 11.61 -14.93 -14.84
N GLU A 36 11.56 -13.61 -14.95
CA GLU A 36 12.68 -12.83 -15.47
C GLU A 36 13.88 -12.93 -14.52
N LYS A 37 15.09 -13.12 -15.05
CA LYS A 37 16.32 -13.17 -14.27
C LYS A 37 16.48 -11.92 -13.41
N GLY A 38 16.75 -12.15 -12.13
CA GLY A 38 16.92 -11.07 -11.15
C GLY A 38 15.62 -10.40 -10.72
N ALA A 39 14.44 -10.88 -11.12
CA ALA A 39 13.16 -10.31 -10.70
C ALA A 39 12.99 -10.31 -9.17
N GLY A 40 13.42 -11.37 -8.49
CA GLY A 40 13.36 -11.49 -7.03
C GLY A 40 14.55 -10.89 -6.27
N ALA A 41 15.57 -10.39 -6.95
CA ALA A 41 16.84 -9.97 -6.31
C ALA A 41 16.62 -8.85 -5.26
N GLY A 42 15.76 -7.87 -5.56
CA GLY A 42 15.42 -6.79 -4.63
C GLY A 42 14.72 -7.28 -3.34
N ALA A 43 14.07 -8.45 -3.41
CA ALA A 43 13.37 -9.10 -2.30
C ALA A 43 14.16 -10.27 -1.69
N SER A 44 15.48 -10.37 -1.93
CA SER A 44 16.34 -11.44 -1.43
C SER A 44 15.92 -12.85 -1.91
N MET A 45 15.21 -12.94 -3.03
CA MET A 45 14.77 -14.20 -3.64
C MET A 45 15.63 -14.46 -4.88
N ALA A 46 16.59 -15.39 -4.74
CA ALA A 46 17.54 -15.71 -5.81
C ALA A 46 16.90 -16.51 -6.95
N ASP A 47 17.41 -16.35 -8.19
CA ASP A 47 16.94 -17.07 -9.36
C ASP A 47 16.97 -18.60 -9.16
N ALA A 48 18.00 -19.11 -8.46
CA ALA A 48 18.11 -20.53 -8.15
C ALA A 48 16.92 -21.06 -7.33
N ALA A 49 16.36 -20.26 -6.43
CA ALA A 49 15.18 -20.66 -5.64
C ALA A 49 13.91 -20.77 -6.50
N TYR A 50 13.77 -19.94 -7.53
CA TYR A 50 12.68 -20.07 -8.51
C TYR A 50 12.84 -21.31 -9.39
N VAL A 51 14.07 -21.60 -9.83
CA VAL A 51 14.37 -22.84 -10.60
C VAL A 51 14.09 -24.08 -9.73
N GLU A 52 14.50 -24.08 -8.47
CA GLU A 52 14.20 -25.18 -7.52
C GLU A 52 12.69 -25.35 -7.30
N ALA A 53 11.94 -24.24 -7.32
CA ALA A 53 10.48 -24.26 -7.25
C ALA A 53 9.83 -24.80 -8.54
N GLY A 54 10.59 -24.95 -9.65
CA GLY A 54 10.17 -25.49 -10.93
C GLY A 54 9.91 -24.44 -12.01
N ALA A 55 10.23 -23.16 -11.80
CA ALA A 55 10.10 -22.13 -12.82
C ALA A 55 11.23 -22.22 -13.85
N SER A 56 10.96 -21.80 -15.09
CA SER A 56 11.97 -21.41 -16.06
C SER A 56 12.39 -19.94 -15.88
N LEU A 57 13.59 -19.60 -16.40
CA LEU A 57 14.08 -18.22 -16.35
C LEU A 57 14.12 -17.63 -17.76
N ALA A 58 13.63 -16.40 -17.89
CA ALA A 58 13.77 -15.55 -19.07
C ALA A 58 14.95 -14.59 -18.92
N ALA A 59 15.58 -14.20 -20.01
CA ALA A 59 16.69 -13.25 -19.98
C ALA A 59 16.23 -11.83 -19.65
N ASP A 60 15.04 -11.47 -20.11
CA ASP A 60 14.42 -10.14 -19.91
C ASP A 60 12.88 -10.23 -19.87
N GLY A 61 12.23 -9.10 -19.62
CA GLY A 61 10.78 -9.02 -19.52
C GLY A 61 10.06 -9.29 -20.84
N ALA A 62 10.66 -8.96 -21.99
CA ALA A 62 10.08 -9.23 -23.31
C ALA A 62 10.04 -10.75 -23.56
N GLU A 63 11.13 -11.47 -23.27
CA GLU A 63 11.16 -12.94 -23.36
C GLU A 63 10.18 -13.57 -22.37
N ALA A 64 10.09 -13.04 -21.13
CA ALA A 64 9.17 -13.57 -20.13
C ALA A 64 7.71 -13.44 -20.57
N CYS A 65 7.32 -12.32 -21.19
CA CYS A 65 5.96 -12.03 -21.59
C CYS A 65 5.59 -12.58 -22.97
N ALA A 66 6.56 -13.00 -23.81
CA ALA A 66 6.35 -13.32 -25.22
C ALA A 66 5.30 -14.42 -25.48
N ALA A 67 5.19 -15.42 -24.60
CA ALA A 67 4.22 -16.53 -24.72
C ALA A 67 3.29 -16.62 -23.50
N ALA A 68 3.29 -15.59 -22.63
CA ALA A 68 2.54 -15.64 -21.40
C ALA A 68 1.03 -15.47 -21.64
N ASP A 69 0.24 -16.35 -21.06
CA ASP A 69 -1.21 -16.22 -20.94
C ASP A 69 -1.60 -15.28 -19.81
N ILE A 70 -0.81 -15.29 -18.73
CA ILE A 70 -1.01 -14.48 -17.52
C ILE A 70 0.29 -13.76 -17.18
N VAL A 71 0.22 -12.46 -16.96
CA VAL A 71 1.36 -11.65 -16.48
C VAL A 71 1.03 -11.10 -15.11
N MET A 72 1.87 -11.36 -14.12
CA MET A 72 1.72 -10.87 -12.77
C MET A 72 2.81 -9.85 -12.46
N LYS A 73 2.40 -8.66 -12.06
CA LYS A 73 3.29 -7.57 -11.63
C LYS A 73 2.86 -7.03 -10.26
N VAL A 74 3.75 -6.30 -9.60
CA VAL A 74 3.42 -5.55 -8.39
C VAL A 74 2.80 -4.21 -8.78
N ARG A 75 3.49 -3.44 -9.62
CA ARG A 75 3.06 -2.12 -10.08
C ARG A 75 2.55 -2.20 -11.51
N LYS A 76 1.75 -1.21 -11.87
CA LYS A 76 1.29 -1.01 -13.25
C LYS A 76 2.47 -1.03 -14.22
N PRO A 77 2.31 -1.63 -15.42
CA PRO A 77 3.35 -1.64 -16.43
C PRO A 77 3.72 -0.21 -16.85
N ILE A 78 4.93 -0.07 -17.39
CA ILE A 78 5.36 1.17 -18.02
C ILE A 78 4.66 1.21 -19.39
N GLY A 79 3.73 2.16 -19.54
CA GLY A 79 2.97 2.34 -20.76
C GLY A 79 3.62 3.30 -21.75
N PRO A 80 3.04 3.47 -22.95
CA PRO A 80 3.52 4.41 -23.94
C PRO A 80 3.47 5.84 -23.38
N GLY A 81 4.58 6.57 -23.53
CA GLY A 81 4.68 7.95 -23.04
C GLY A 81 4.98 8.11 -21.54
N ALA A 82 5.16 7.02 -20.81
CA ALA A 82 5.60 7.10 -19.40
C ALA A 82 7.06 7.55 -19.33
N GLU A 83 7.31 8.65 -18.62
CA GLU A 83 8.68 9.18 -18.40
C GLU A 83 9.42 8.34 -17.35
N VAL A 84 9.75 7.10 -17.65
CA VAL A 84 10.70 6.30 -16.88
C VAL A 84 11.95 6.16 -17.70
N ALA A 85 12.96 6.98 -17.40
CA ALA A 85 14.17 7.10 -18.20
C ALA A 85 14.83 5.74 -18.46
N GLY A 86 15.04 5.41 -19.75
CA GLY A 86 15.75 4.21 -20.19
C GLY A 86 14.94 2.90 -20.13
N GLN A 87 13.64 2.96 -19.85
CA GLN A 87 12.78 1.78 -19.81
C GLN A 87 11.97 1.63 -21.12
N ALA A 88 11.77 0.39 -21.52
CA ALA A 88 10.93 0.04 -22.67
C ALA A 88 9.43 0.14 -22.31
N ASP A 89 8.60 0.27 -23.34
CA ASP A 89 7.15 0.13 -23.21
C ASP A 89 6.80 -1.33 -22.87
N GLU A 90 6.42 -1.56 -21.61
CA GLU A 90 6.06 -2.90 -21.12
C GLU A 90 4.69 -3.35 -21.66
N VAL A 91 3.78 -2.43 -22.00
CA VAL A 91 2.49 -2.77 -22.60
C VAL A 91 2.69 -3.41 -23.99
N ALA A 92 3.65 -2.91 -24.76
CA ALA A 92 3.99 -3.47 -26.07
C ALA A 92 4.54 -4.91 -25.99
N GLN A 93 5.10 -5.32 -24.85
CA GLN A 93 5.63 -6.66 -24.61
C GLN A 93 4.53 -7.69 -24.27
N LEU A 94 3.34 -7.24 -23.84
CA LEU A 94 2.24 -8.14 -23.51
C LEU A 94 1.63 -8.76 -24.75
N ASN A 95 1.26 -10.04 -24.69
CA ASN A 95 0.50 -10.68 -25.75
C ASN A 95 -0.92 -10.11 -25.83
N SER A 96 -1.45 -10.02 -27.04
CA SER A 96 -2.89 -9.80 -27.23
C SER A 96 -3.66 -10.98 -26.63
N GLY A 97 -4.68 -10.69 -25.82
CA GLY A 97 -5.45 -11.71 -25.09
C GLY A 97 -4.84 -12.17 -23.77
N ALA A 98 -3.64 -11.71 -23.42
CA ALA A 98 -3.07 -11.99 -22.10
C ALA A 98 -3.90 -11.38 -20.96
N VAL A 99 -3.82 -12.02 -19.79
CA VAL A 99 -4.40 -11.51 -18.55
C VAL A 99 -3.30 -10.84 -17.73
N LEU A 100 -3.47 -9.56 -17.41
CA LEU A 100 -2.56 -8.80 -16.54
C LEU A 100 -3.19 -8.65 -15.16
N ILE A 101 -2.45 -9.01 -14.11
CA ILE A 101 -2.89 -8.89 -12.72
C ILE A 101 -1.87 -8.08 -11.92
N CYS A 102 -2.23 -6.87 -11.49
CA CYS A 102 -1.31 -6.00 -10.72
C CYS A 102 -2.06 -4.85 -10.02
N LEU A 103 -1.31 -3.94 -9.39
CA LEU A 103 -1.80 -2.60 -9.02
C LEU A 103 -1.73 -1.71 -10.26
N LEU A 104 -2.85 -1.17 -10.71
CA LEU A 104 -2.97 -0.41 -11.97
C LEU A 104 -3.12 1.09 -11.77
N GLU A 105 -3.64 1.55 -10.63
CA GLU A 105 -3.99 2.95 -10.38
C GLU A 105 -4.90 3.56 -11.49
N PRO A 106 -6.00 2.90 -11.87
CA PRO A 106 -6.70 3.17 -13.12
C PRO A 106 -7.36 4.55 -13.19
N PHE A 107 -7.68 5.15 -12.04
CA PHE A 107 -8.21 6.53 -11.98
C PHE A 107 -7.15 7.61 -12.18
N GLN A 108 -5.86 7.26 -12.10
CA GLN A 108 -4.75 8.21 -12.19
C GLN A 108 -3.99 8.12 -13.51
N ASP A 109 -4.20 7.03 -14.28
CA ASP A 109 -3.43 6.76 -15.50
C ASP A 109 -4.32 6.21 -16.61
N ARG A 110 -5.29 7.01 -17.02
CA ARG A 110 -6.23 6.64 -18.08
C ARG A 110 -5.52 6.26 -19.40
N PRO A 111 -4.45 6.96 -19.85
CA PRO A 111 -3.74 6.57 -21.07
C PRO A 111 -3.17 5.15 -21.04
N LEU A 112 -2.69 4.69 -19.87
CA LEU A 112 -2.25 3.31 -19.68
C LEU A 112 -3.40 2.32 -19.85
N ILE A 113 -4.56 2.62 -19.27
CA ILE A 113 -5.74 1.75 -19.35
C ILE A 113 -6.22 1.62 -20.80
N ASP A 114 -6.26 2.74 -21.53
CA ASP A 114 -6.62 2.75 -22.96
C ASP A 114 -5.61 1.96 -23.81
N ALA A 115 -4.31 2.04 -23.48
CA ALA A 115 -3.27 1.27 -24.17
C ALA A 115 -3.41 -0.24 -23.90
N LEU A 116 -3.75 -0.65 -22.66
CA LEU A 116 -4.02 -2.05 -22.33
C LEU A 116 -5.25 -2.58 -23.05
N ALA A 117 -6.34 -1.79 -23.13
CA ALA A 117 -7.52 -2.12 -23.91
C ALA A 117 -7.19 -2.27 -25.40
N ALA A 118 -6.50 -1.27 -25.99
CA ALA A 118 -6.10 -1.30 -27.41
C ALA A 118 -5.18 -2.49 -27.73
N ARG A 119 -4.37 -2.95 -26.76
CA ARG A 119 -3.53 -4.15 -26.90
C ARG A 119 -4.34 -5.45 -26.84
N GLY A 120 -5.61 -5.39 -26.41
CA GLY A 120 -6.46 -6.56 -26.22
C GLY A 120 -6.15 -7.34 -24.93
N VAL A 121 -5.54 -6.69 -23.93
CA VAL A 121 -5.20 -7.28 -22.64
C VAL A 121 -6.42 -7.25 -21.72
N THR A 122 -6.70 -8.36 -21.03
CA THR A 122 -7.65 -8.39 -19.92
C THR A 122 -6.90 -8.00 -18.64
N ALA A 123 -7.19 -6.83 -18.08
CA ALA A 123 -6.45 -6.30 -16.96
C ALA A 123 -7.28 -6.25 -15.68
N PHE A 124 -6.69 -6.72 -14.58
CA PHE A 124 -7.24 -6.66 -13.24
C PHE A 124 -6.45 -5.71 -12.34
N ALA A 125 -7.15 -4.73 -11.76
CA ALA A 125 -6.63 -3.82 -10.75
C ALA A 125 -6.91 -4.41 -9.35
N LEU A 126 -5.92 -4.97 -8.70
CA LEU A 126 -6.11 -5.64 -7.40
C LEU A 126 -6.53 -4.68 -6.28
N GLU A 127 -6.20 -3.40 -6.40
CA GLU A 127 -6.64 -2.37 -5.45
C GLU A 127 -8.15 -2.05 -5.55
N MET A 128 -8.81 -2.53 -6.59
CA MET A 128 -10.25 -2.37 -6.80
C MET A 128 -11.08 -3.58 -6.34
N ILE A 129 -10.43 -4.62 -5.83
CA ILE A 129 -11.13 -5.77 -5.24
C ILE A 129 -12.08 -5.29 -4.13
N PRO A 130 -13.37 -5.69 -4.15
CA PRO A 130 -14.33 -5.23 -3.16
C PRO A 130 -14.00 -5.73 -1.76
N ARG A 131 -14.29 -4.91 -0.74
CA ARG A 131 -14.03 -5.26 0.67
C ARG A 131 -15.12 -6.15 1.25
N ILE A 132 -15.17 -7.39 0.78
CA ILE A 132 -16.11 -8.43 1.25
C ILE A 132 -15.33 -9.57 1.93
N THR A 133 -16.01 -10.34 2.77
CA THR A 133 -15.38 -11.38 3.62
C THR A 133 -14.55 -12.37 2.81
N ARG A 134 -15.07 -12.88 1.69
CA ARG A 134 -14.35 -13.87 0.86
C ARG A 134 -13.14 -13.30 0.12
N ALA A 135 -13.03 -11.97 -0.03
CA ALA A 135 -11.92 -11.29 -0.68
C ALA A 135 -10.80 -10.86 0.29
N GLN A 136 -10.96 -11.05 1.60
CA GLN A 136 -9.97 -10.60 2.61
C GLN A 136 -8.57 -11.16 2.35
N SER A 137 -8.45 -12.40 1.90
CA SER A 137 -7.15 -13.01 1.59
C SER A 137 -6.52 -12.48 0.29
N MET A 138 -7.28 -11.75 -0.52
CA MET A 138 -6.86 -11.13 -1.77
C MET A 138 -6.53 -9.64 -1.59
N ASP A 139 -6.81 -9.05 -0.42
CA ASP A 139 -6.66 -7.61 -0.15
C ASP A 139 -5.19 -7.20 -0.09
N VAL A 140 -4.68 -6.77 -1.25
CA VAL A 140 -3.32 -6.27 -1.42
C VAL A 140 -3.10 -4.95 -0.70
N LEU A 141 -4.12 -4.09 -0.59
CA LEU A 141 -3.99 -2.80 0.08
C LEU A 141 -3.74 -3.01 1.58
N SER A 142 -4.49 -3.90 2.22
CA SER A 142 -4.32 -4.20 3.65
C SER A 142 -3.00 -4.91 3.93
N SER A 143 -2.60 -5.89 3.12
CA SER A 143 -1.34 -6.61 3.32
C SER A 143 -0.12 -5.69 3.23
N GLN A 144 -0.13 -4.77 2.28
CA GLN A 144 0.97 -3.83 2.05
C GLN A 144 0.95 -2.67 3.07
N ALA A 145 -0.23 -2.12 3.39
CA ALA A 145 -0.38 -1.07 4.39
C ALA A 145 0.06 -1.52 5.80
N ASN A 146 -0.19 -2.77 6.16
CA ASN A 146 0.25 -3.32 7.43
C ASN A 146 1.78 -3.20 7.59
N VAL A 147 2.54 -3.66 6.61
CA VAL A 147 4.01 -3.59 6.64
C VAL A 147 4.51 -2.15 6.52
N ALA A 148 3.80 -1.27 5.79
CA ALA A 148 4.12 0.15 5.73
C ALA A 148 4.04 0.81 7.12
N GLY A 149 2.98 0.53 7.89
CA GLY A 149 2.83 1.01 9.27
C GLY A 149 3.94 0.52 10.21
N TYR A 150 4.33 -0.75 10.08
CA TYR A 150 5.49 -1.30 10.80
C TYR A 150 6.79 -0.55 10.45
N LYS A 151 7.06 -0.40 9.15
CA LYS A 151 8.31 0.23 8.68
C LYS A 151 8.37 1.72 9.05
N ALA A 152 7.26 2.43 9.03
CA ALA A 152 7.18 3.83 9.44
C ALA A 152 7.68 4.05 10.88
N VAL A 153 7.31 3.16 11.80
CA VAL A 153 7.80 3.23 13.18
C VAL A 153 9.30 2.98 13.25
N LEU A 154 9.81 1.97 12.53
CA LEU A 154 11.25 1.68 12.55
C LEU A 154 12.06 2.83 11.97
N ASP A 155 11.64 3.43 10.86
CA ASP A 155 12.32 4.56 10.26
C ASP A 155 12.27 5.82 11.16
N ALA A 156 11.14 6.02 11.86
CA ALA A 156 11.06 7.09 12.86
C ALA A 156 12.09 6.90 13.97
N ILE A 157 12.21 5.69 14.49
CA ILE A 157 13.11 5.35 15.60
C ILE A 157 14.59 5.44 15.18
N ASP A 158 14.91 5.03 13.96
CA ASP A 158 16.27 5.10 13.41
C ASP A 158 16.84 6.53 13.43
N VAL A 159 16.00 7.53 13.15
CA VAL A 159 16.40 8.93 13.14
C VAL A 159 16.09 9.67 14.45
N TYR A 160 15.34 9.04 15.38
CA TYR A 160 15.01 9.60 16.67
C TYR A 160 16.18 9.44 17.63
N GLY A 161 16.88 10.51 17.93
CA GLY A 161 18.13 10.51 18.71
C GLY A 161 17.99 10.16 20.21
N ARG A 162 16.90 9.50 20.64
CA ARG A 162 16.64 9.13 22.03
C ARG A 162 16.16 7.68 22.12
N ALA A 163 16.25 7.09 23.32
CA ALA A 163 15.65 5.78 23.61
C ALA A 163 14.12 5.84 23.52
N VAL A 164 13.51 4.78 23.01
CA VAL A 164 12.05 4.67 22.92
C VAL A 164 11.42 4.13 24.20
N PRO A 165 11.90 3.01 24.78
CA PRO A 165 11.31 2.47 26.01
C PRO A 165 11.76 3.24 27.25
N MET A 166 10.98 3.10 28.32
CA MET A 166 11.43 3.48 29.64
C MET A 166 12.62 2.61 30.06
N MET A 167 13.66 3.24 30.58
CA MET A 167 14.82 2.53 31.17
C MET A 167 15.20 3.14 32.50
N SER A 168 15.75 2.31 33.39
CA SER A 168 16.33 2.75 34.66
C SER A 168 17.79 2.36 34.70
N THR A 169 18.66 3.33 35.04
CA THR A 169 20.10 3.14 35.16
C THR A 169 20.57 3.71 36.49
N ALA A 170 21.79 3.39 36.89
CA ALA A 170 22.40 4.02 38.07
C ALA A 170 22.52 5.54 37.94
N ALA A 171 22.59 6.07 36.72
CA ALA A 171 22.64 7.50 36.41
C ALA A 171 21.26 8.18 36.37
N GLY A 172 20.19 7.42 36.48
CA GLY A 172 18.82 7.96 36.45
C GLY A 172 17.86 7.21 35.52
N ARG A 173 16.66 7.77 35.40
CA ARG A 173 15.55 7.21 34.65
C ARG A 173 15.45 7.87 33.29
N VAL A 174 15.25 7.06 32.21
CA VAL A 174 14.90 7.50 30.87
C VAL A 174 13.38 7.37 30.72
N VAL A 175 12.72 8.46 30.37
CA VAL A 175 11.28 8.47 30.10
C VAL A 175 10.98 7.89 28.72
N PRO A 176 9.85 7.19 28.54
CA PRO A 176 9.50 6.61 27.24
C PRO A 176 9.12 7.69 26.23
N ALA A 177 9.40 7.43 24.96
CA ALA A 177 8.98 8.28 23.85
C ALA A 177 7.45 8.35 23.77
N GLN A 178 6.93 9.54 23.44
CA GLN A 178 5.52 9.79 23.20
C GLN A 178 5.26 9.72 21.67
N ALA A 179 4.48 8.75 21.24
CA ALA A 179 4.11 8.59 19.83
C ALA A 179 2.65 8.96 19.59
N PHE A 180 2.39 9.67 18.49
CA PHE A 180 1.04 10.06 18.08
C PHE A 180 0.76 9.57 16.65
N ILE A 181 -0.24 8.69 16.50
CA ILE A 181 -0.63 8.11 15.22
C ILE A 181 -1.90 8.82 14.75
N MET A 182 -1.84 9.44 13.58
CA MET A 182 -2.94 10.20 12.96
C MET A 182 -3.47 9.44 11.75
N GLY A 183 -4.64 8.84 11.91
CA GLY A 183 -5.24 7.85 11.03
C GLY A 183 -5.06 6.42 11.57
N VAL A 184 -6.19 5.76 11.83
CA VAL A 184 -6.26 4.43 12.46
C VAL A 184 -6.83 3.41 11.46
N GLY A 185 -6.31 3.44 10.21
CA GLY A 185 -6.47 2.37 9.25
C GLY A 185 -5.48 1.22 9.52
N VAL A 186 -5.35 0.30 8.58
CA VAL A 186 -4.46 -0.87 8.72
C VAL A 186 -3.01 -0.45 9.05
N ALA A 187 -2.48 0.55 8.34
CA ALA A 187 -1.14 1.08 8.62
C ALA A 187 -1.04 1.71 10.01
N GLY A 188 -2.04 2.51 10.40
CA GLY A 188 -2.07 3.17 11.72
C GLY A 188 -2.17 2.17 12.87
N LEU A 189 -3.04 1.16 12.78
CA LEU A 189 -3.16 0.09 13.78
C LEU A 189 -1.84 -0.67 13.94
N GLN A 190 -1.18 -1.00 12.83
CA GLN A 190 0.11 -1.67 12.90
C GLN A 190 1.21 -0.75 13.46
N ALA A 191 1.18 0.55 13.15
CA ALA A 191 2.10 1.52 13.75
C ALA A 191 1.90 1.61 15.25
N ILE A 192 0.64 1.67 15.75
CA ILE A 192 0.31 1.62 17.18
C ILE A 192 0.91 0.36 17.82
N ALA A 193 0.59 -0.81 17.26
CA ALA A 193 1.07 -2.09 17.78
C ALA A 193 2.60 -2.17 17.83
N THR A 194 3.28 -1.69 16.79
CA THR A 194 4.74 -1.71 16.68
C THR A 194 5.36 -0.74 17.69
N ALA A 195 4.90 0.50 17.77
CA ALA A 195 5.42 1.51 18.69
C ALA A 195 5.22 1.08 20.17
N LYS A 196 4.07 0.47 20.49
CA LYS A 196 3.81 -0.11 21.82
C LYS A 196 4.79 -1.23 22.17
N ARG A 197 5.03 -2.18 21.25
CA ARG A 197 6.00 -3.27 21.46
C ARG A 197 7.41 -2.77 21.68
N LEU A 198 7.77 -1.64 21.08
CA LEU A 198 9.07 -0.99 21.26
C LEU A 198 9.13 -0.08 22.51
N GLY A 199 8.05 -0.03 23.30
CA GLY A 199 7.99 0.63 24.59
C GLY A 199 7.62 2.11 24.56
N ALA A 200 7.11 2.63 23.45
CA ALA A 200 6.54 3.98 23.38
C ALA A 200 5.21 4.07 24.14
N VAL A 201 4.90 5.25 24.66
CA VAL A 201 3.54 5.63 25.07
C VAL A 201 2.82 6.14 23.83
N VAL A 202 1.75 5.46 23.43
CA VAL A 202 1.09 5.72 22.14
C VAL A 202 -0.27 6.37 22.36
N SER A 203 -0.50 7.46 21.67
CA SER A 203 -1.82 8.07 21.44
C SER A 203 -2.18 8.00 19.96
N ALA A 204 -3.47 7.97 19.64
CA ALA A 204 -3.91 7.96 18.25
C ALA A 204 -5.20 8.74 18.07
N THR A 205 -5.42 9.24 16.85
CA THR A 205 -6.65 9.93 16.46
C THR A 205 -7.15 9.44 15.11
N ASP A 206 -8.47 9.37 14.98
CA ASP A 206 -9.17 9.10 13.72
C ASP A 206 -10.54 9.79 13.75
N VAL A 207 -11.09 10.07 12.59
CA VAL A 207 -12.42 10.66 12.44
C VAL A 207 -13.58 9.69 12.68
N ARG A 208 -13.29 8.38 12.74
CA ARG A 208 -14.27 7.30 12.88
C ARG A 208 -14.35 6.83 14.34
N PRO A 209 -15.51 6.93 15.00
CA PRO A 209 -15.69 6.50 16.40
C PRO A 209 -15.32 5.03 16.67
N ALA A 210 -15.63 4.13 15.74
CA ALA A 210 -15.34 2.70 15.87
C ALA A 210 -13.84 2.37 16.01
N THR A 211 -12.95 3.29 15.63
CA THR A 211 -11.51 3.08 15.77
C THR A 211 -11.02 3.26 17.22
N LYS A 212 -11.80 3.89 18.09
CA LYS A 212 -11.45 4.09 19.51
C LYS A 212 -11.18 2.76 20.21
N GLU A 213 -12.12 1.83 20.13
CA GLU A 213 -11.98 0.49 20.73
C GLU A 213 -10.74 -0.26 20.20
N GLN A 214 -10.47 -0.11 18.87
CA GLN A 214 -9.29 -0.72 18.25
C GLN A 214 -7.98 -0.14 18.82
N VAL A 215 -7.89 1.17 19.02
CA VAL A 215 -6.73 1.83 19.63
C VAL A 215 -6.53 1.37 21.06
N GLU A 216 -7.60 1.36 21.86
CA GLU A 216 -7.57 0.98 23.26
C GLU A 216 -7.21 -0.50 23.44
N SER A 217 -7.70 -1.38 22.57
CA SER A 217 -7.35 -2.82 22.57
C SER A 217 -5.87 -3.07 22.30
N LEU A 218 -5.19 -2.18 21.57
CA LEU A 218 -3.74 -2.20 21.36
C LEU A 218 -2.96 -1.50 22.47
N GLY A 219 -3.64 -1.00 23.51
CA GLY A 219 -3.05 -0.31 24.65
C GLY A 219 -2.63 1.14 24.35
N GLY A 220 -3.18 1.74 23.30
CA GLY A 220 -3.06 3.17 22.99
C GLY A 220 -4.13 4.01 23.68
N THR A 221 -3.94 5.33 23.69
CA THR A 221 -4.94 6.29 24.15
C THR A 221 -5.57 6.97 22.94
N PHE A 222 -6.90 6.91 22.83
CA PHE A 222 -7.61 7.61 21.77
C PHE A 222 -7.75 9.10 22.08
N VAL A 223 -7.50 9.96 21.09
CA VAL A 223 -7.53 11.42 21.19
C VAL A 223 -8.56 11.98 20.23
N ALA A 224 -9.73 12.36 20.75
CA ALA A 224 -10.79 13.00 19.98
C ALA A 224 -11.66 13.87 20.91
N VAL A 225 -12.36 14.82 20.31
CA VAL A 225 -13.48 15.52 20.98
C VAL A 225 -14.67 14.56 20.98
N GLU A 226 -14.92 13.94 22.13
CA GLU A 226 -15.97 12.93 22.29
C GLU A 226 -17.29 13.62 22.67
N ASN A 227 -18.04 14.08 21.68
CA ASN A 227 -19.37 14.62 21.84
C ASN A 227 -20.41 13.79 21.05
N GLU A 228 -21.67 14.15 21.10
CA GLU A 228 -22.77 13.47 20.40
C GLU A 228 -22.53 13.44 18.88
N GLU A 229 -22.00 14.52 18.30
CA GLU A 229 -21.70 14.62 16.89
C GLU A 229 -20.64 13.59 16.47
N PHE A 230 -19.57 13.42 17.26
CA PHE A 230 -18.55 12.41 17.03
C PHE A 230 -19.15 11.00 17.09
N LEU A 231 -19.94 10.68 18.11
CA LEU A 231 -20.54 9.35 18.25
C LEU A 231 -21.47 8.98 17.08
N GLN A 232 -22.08 9.98 16.42
CA GLN A 232 -22.95 9.81 15.26
C GLN A 232 -22.22 9.94 13.92
N ALA A 233 -20.89 10.15 13.92
CA ALA A 233 -20.12 10.42 12.72
C ALA A 233 -19.92 9.21 11.81
N GLN A 234 -20.18 7.98 12.28
CA GLN A 234 -19.97 6.77 11.49
C GLN A 234 -21.10 6.59 10.47
N THR A 235 -20.72 6.28 9.22
CA THR A 235 -21.64 5.86 8.15
C THR A 235 -21.63 4.33 8.02
N ASP A 236 -22.68 3.76 7.42
CA ASP A 236 -22.78 2.32 7.13
C ASP A 236 -21.62 1.82 6.23
N GLY A 237 -21.05 2.70 5.41
CA GLY A 237 -19.88 2.40 4.57
C GLY A 237 -18.51 2.46 5.29
N GLY A 238 -18.48 2.71 6.62
CA GLY A 238 -17.26 2.79 7.42
C GLY A 238 -16.43 4.07 7.22
N TYR A 239 -16.98 5.09 6.58
CA TYR A 239 -16.42 6.44 6.48
C TYR A 239 -17.05 7.36 7.52
N ALA A 240 -16.34 8.43 7.91
CA ALA A 240 -16.93 9.47 8.75
C ALA A 240 -17.85 10.39 7.94
N LYS A 241 -18.94 10.86 8.55
CA LYS A 241 -19.74 11.96 8.03
C LYS A 241 -18.93 13.26 8.05
N GLU A 242 -19.34 14.21 7.25
CA GLU A 242 -18.79 15.56 7.36
C GLU A 242 -19.22 16.19 8.70
N MET A 243 -18.22 16.64 9.47
CA MET A 243 -18.40 17.21 10.80
C MET A 243 -18.65 18.72 10.71
N SER A 244 -19.32 19.27 11.70
CA SER A 244 -19.53 20.73 11.82
C SER A 244 -18.20 21.48 11.92
N ASP A 245 -18.22 22.76 11.54
CA ASP A 245 -17.03 23.62 11.63
C ASP A 245 -16.60 23.84 13.07
N ASP A 246 -17.56 23.79 14.01
CA ASP A 246 -17.27 23.89 15.45
C ASP A 246 -16.53 22.66 15.95
N TYR A 247 -16.98 21.46 15.59
CA TYR A 247 -16.28 20.21 15.89
C TYR A 247 -14.87 20.20 15.28
N LYS A 248 -14.75 20.54 13.99
CA LYS A 248 -13.45 20.59 13.29
C LYS A 248 -12.46 21.52 14.01
N ARG A 249 -12.95 22.66 14.51
CA ARG A 249 -12.15 23.63 15.27
C ARG A 249 -11.68 23.06 16.62
N GLN A 250 -12.60 22.50 17.40
CA GLN A 250 -12.28 21.88 18.68
C GLN A 250 -11.28 20.71 18.52
N GLN A 251 -11.47 19.88 17.51
CA GLN A 251 -10.57 18.76 17.20
C GLN A 251 -9.20 19.27 16.79
N ALA A 252 -9.12 20.33 15.98
CA ALA A 252 -7.85 20.95 15.59
C ALA A 252 -7.08 21.49 16.80
N ASP A 253 -7.79 22.17 17.73
CA ASP A 253 -7.19 22.68 18.98
C ASP A 253 -6.67 21.55 19.87
N LEU A 254 -7.42 20.45 19.99
CA LEU A 254 -7.00 19.26 20.75
C LEU A 254 -5.76 18.61 20.13
N VAL A 255 -5.71 18.49 18.81
CA VAL A 255 -4.55 17.99 18.07
C VAL A 255 -3.35 18.91 18.27
N ALA A 256 -3.54 20.23 18.15
CA ALA A 256 -2.48 21.22 18.34
C ALA A 256 -1.87 21.14 19.77
N GLN A 257 -2.71 20.98 20.80
CA GLN A 257 -2.22 20.80 22.18
C GLN A 257 -1.50 19.46 22.38
N THR A 258 -1.99 18.39 21.73
CA THR A 258 -1.43 17.05 21.85
C THR A 258 -0.05 16.98 21.22
N ILE A 259 0.09 17.48 19.97
CA ILE A 259 1.30 17.34 19.17
C ILE A 259 2.52 18.01 19.80
N THR A 260 2.33 19.07 20.58
CA THR A 260 3.43 19.75 21.32
C THR A 260 4.20 18.83 22.28
N LYS A 261 3.53 17.78 22.76
CA LYS A 261 4.08 16.83 23.75
C LYS A 261 4.71 15.61 23.09
N MET A 262 4.52 15.44 21.78
CA MET A 262 4.93 14.24 21.08
C MET A 262 6.38 14.28 20.64
N ASP A 263 6.98 13.11 20.61
CA ASP A 263 8.34 12.86 20.16
C ASP A 263 8.35 12.28 18.75
N ILE A 264 7.34 11.43 18.43
CA ILE A 264 7.16 10.80 17.12
C ILE A 264 5.70 11.01 16.69
N VAL A 265 5.50 11.47 15.48
CA VAL A 265 4.16 11.58 14.85
C VAL A 265 4.17 10.78 13.56
N ILE A 266 3.17 9.92 13.37
CA ILE A 266 3.01 9.13 12.13
C ILE A 266 1.64 9.43 11.56
N THR A 267 1.59 9.93 10.32
CA THR A 267 0.35 10.24 9.61
C THR A 267 0.09 9.21 8.52
N THR A 268 -1.15 8.74 8.44
CA THR A 268 -1.54 7.65 7.52
C THR A 268 -2.84 7.93 6.76
N ALA A 269 -3.36 9.17 6.81
CA ALA A 269 -4.65 9.46 6.21
C ALA A 269 -4.56 9.60 4.69
N LEU A 270 -5.28 8.73 3.99
CA LEU A 270 -5.43 8.74 2.54
C LEU A 270 -6.92 8.74 2.19
N ILE A 271 -7.29 9.49 1.17
CA ILE A 271 -8.64 9.49 0.59
C ILE A 271 -8.51 8.97 -0.84
N PRO A 272 -9.13 7.84 -1.18
CA PRO A 272 -9.04 7.29 -2.53
C PRO A 272 -9.43 8.32 -3.61
N GLY A 273 -8.58 8.48 -4.63
CA GLY A 273 -8.83 9.37 -5.76
C GLY A 273 -8.76 10.88 -5.45
N ARG A 274 -8.32 11.27 -4.25
CA ARG A 274 -8.16 12.68 -3.85
C ARG A 274 -6.80 12.92 -3.21
N PRO A 275 -6.29 14.16 -3.21
CA PRO A 275 -5.10 14.53 -2.44
C PRO A 275 -5.29 14.19 -0.96
N ALA A 276 -4.19 13.80 -0.30
CA ALA A 276 -4.19 13.52 1.13
C ALA A 276 -4.59 14.76 1.95
N PRO A 277 -5.39 14.62 3.02
CA PRO A 277 -5.77 15.75 3.86
C PRO A 277 -4.57 16.23 4.68
N VAL A 278 -4.48 17.53 4.90
CA VAL A 278 -3.48 18.12 5.81
C VAL A 278 -3.86 17.81 7.25
N LEU A 279 -3.02 17.06 7.95
CA LEU A 279 -3.20 16.72 9.38
C LEU A 279 -2.19 17.45 10.27
N VAL A 280 -0.96 17.67 9.77
CA VAL A 280 0.11 18.34 10.49
C VAL A 280 0.49 19.60 9.74
N THR A 281 0.18 20.75 10.30
CA THR A 281 0.49 22.06 9.72
C THR A 281 1.93 22.48 10.01
N GLU A 282 2.43 23.53 9.34
CA GLU A 282 3.74 24.08 9.67
C GLU A 282 3.80 24.62 11.11
N ASP A 283 2.69 25.18 11.62
CA ASP A 283 2.63 25.68 13.01
C ASP A 283 2.67 24.55 14.03
N HIS A 284 2.08 23.38 13.71
CA HIS A 284 2.30 22.17 14.49
C HIS A 284 3.78 21.80 14.54
N ILE A 285 4.47 21.80 13.40
CA ILE A 285 5.92 21.49 13.35
C ILE A 285 6.74 22.47 14.19
N LYS A 286 6.43 23.78 14.13
CA LYS A 286 7.10 24.81 14.96
C LYS A 286 6.87 24.61 16.45
N SER A 287 5.72 24.05 16.84
CA SER A 287 5.38 23.81 18.24
C SER A 287 5.93 22.51 18.83
N MET A 288 6.40 21.59 18.00
CA MET A 288 6.97 20.31 18.43
C MET A 288 8.34 20.49 19.09
N LYS A 289 8.71 19.51 19.89
CA LYS A 289 10.02 19.45 20.55
C LYS A 289 11.15 19.38 19.53
N PRO A 290 12.27 20.08 19.74
CA PRO A 290 13.48 19.86 18.93
C PRO A 290 13.93 18.40 18.98
N GLY A 291 14.23 17.81 17.82
CA GLY A 291 14.57 16.39 17.67
C GLY A 291 13.37 15.46 17.56
N ALA A 292 12.15 15.98 17.54
CA ALA A 292 10.96 15.18 17.19
C ALA A 292 11.00 14.72 15.72
N VAL A 293 10.24 13.66 15.44
CA VAL A 293 10.17 13.04 14.11
C VAL A 293 8.73 12.99 13.64
N VAL A 294 8.49 13.36 12.40
CA VAL A 294 7.21 13.18 11.70
C VAL A 294 7.42 12.21 10.54
N VAL A 295 6.60 11.18 10.42
CA VAL A 295 6.58 10.26 9.30
C VAL A 295 5.27 10.42 8.54
N ASP A 296 5.36 10.76 7.28
CA ASP A 296 4.21 10.99 6.41
C ASP A 296 4.09 9.84 5.40
N LEU A 297 3.16 8.89 5.68
CA LEU A 297 2.92 7.78 4.78
C LEU A 297 2.15 8.19 3.53
N ALA A 298 1.53 9.35 3.54
CA ALA A 298 0.73 9.87 2.43
C ALA A 298 1.56 10.73 1.45
N ALA A 299 2.88 10.78 1.60
CA ALA A 299 3.76 11.66 0.82
C ALA A 299 3.50 11.62 -0.69
N GLU A 300 3.34 10.43 -1.28
CA GLU A 300 3.07 10.25 -2.73
C GLU A 300 1.69 10.76 -3.16
N ALA A 301 0.74 10.90 -2.23
CA ALA A 301 -0.60 11.44 -2.47
C ALA A 301 -0.73 12.93 -2.10
N GLY A 302 0.37 13.66 -2.02
CA GLY A 302 0.43 15.07 -1.66
C GLY A 302 0.83 15.34 -0.21
N GLY A 303 0.84 14.32 0.64
CA GLY A 303 1.27 14.36 2.03
C GLY A 303 0.22 14.88 3.02
N ASN A 304 0.31 14.39 4.25
CA ASN A 304 -0.47 14.91 5.38
C ASN A 304 0.21 16.11 6.06
N CYS A 305 1.43 16.47 5.64
CA CYS A 305 2.18 17.61 6.12
C CYS A 305 2.73 18.41 4.92
N PRO A 306 2.42 19.71 4.78
CA PRO A 306 2.89 20.55 3.66
C PRO A 306 4.40 20.67 3.55
N LEU A 307 5.14 20.42 4.63
CA LEU A 307 6.61 20.45 4.65
C LEU A 307 7.24 19.13 4.20
N THR A 308 6.45 18.08 3.98
CA THR A 308 6.92 16.79 3.46
C THR A 308 7.50 16.96 2.05
N LYS A 309 8.59 16.25 1.77
CA LYS A 309 9.18 16.12 0.44
C LYS A 309 9.21 14.66 0.04
N VAL A 310 8.51 14.32 -1.02
CA VAL A 310 8.42 12.94 -1.53
C VAL A 310 9.82 12.37 -1.77
N GLY A 311 10.06 11.16 -1.27
CA GLY A 311 11.31 10.44 -1.39
C GLY A 311 12.46 10.98 -0.54
N LYS A 312 12.23 11.96 0.36
CA LYS A 312 13.29 12.63 1.12
C LYS A 312 13.02 12.64 2.62
N VAL A 313 14.12 12.71 3.37
CA VAL A 313 14.13 13.08 4.79
C VAL A 313 14.60 14.53 4.86
N VAL A 314 13.78 15.40 5.44
CA VAL A 314 14.10 16.83 5.57
C VAL A 314 14.03 17.26 7.03
N ARG A 315 14.76 18.33 7.40
CA ARG A 315 14.71 18.92 8.74
C ARG A 315 14.14 20.33 8.67
N LYS A 316 13.08 20.60 9.42
CA LYS A 316 12.40 21.89 9.50
C LYS A 316 12.09 22.23 10.95
N HIS A 317 12.39 23.46 11.37
CA HIS A 317 12.14 23.95 12.74
C HIS A 317 12.66 23.00 13.87
N GLY A 318 13.78 22.29 13.60
CA GLY A 318 14.33 21.33 14.55
C GLY A 318 13.69 19.94 14.52
N VAL A 319 12.63 19.71 13.72
CA VAL A 319 11.92 18.45 13.53
C VAL A 319 12.40 17.75 12.26
N THR A 320 12.59 16.44 12.32
CA THR A 320 12.89 15.60 11.15
C THR A 320 11.57 15.11 10.53
N ILE A 321 11.39 15.33 9.22
CA ILE A 321 10.20 14.91 8.47
C ILE A 321 10.61 13.87 7.43
N ILE A 322 10.04 12.69 7.53
CA ILE A 322 10.29 11.55 6.64
C ILE A 322 9.13 11.43 5.66
N GLY A 323 9.42 11.66 4.38
CA GLY A 323 8.46 11.57 3.26
C GLY A 323 8.83 10.47 2.28
N HIS A 324 9.21 9.28 2.74
CA HIS A 324 9.51 8.17 1.84
C HIS A 324 8.31 7.81 0.98
N GLY A 325 8.55 7.49 -0.28
CA GLY A 325 7.57 6.86 -1.15
C GLY A 325 7.67 5.33 -1.05
N ASN A 326 6.68 4.67 -1.65
CA ASN A 326 6.65 3.21 -1.81
C ASN A 326 7.05 2.44 -0.53
N TRP A 327 6.41 2.77 0.57
CA TRP A 327 6.70 2.21 1.90
C TRP A 327 6.78 0.67 1.95
N PRO A 328 5.89 -0.08 1.25
CA PRO A 328 5.98 -1.55 1.23
C PRO A 328 7.29 -2.06 0.63
N SER A 329 7.83 -1.39 -0.38
CA SER A 329 9.09 -1.76 -1.03
C SER A 329 10.33 -1.59 -0.12
N ARG A 330 10.19 -0.96 1.04
CA ARG A 330 11.26 -0.81 2.04
C ARG A 330 11.41 -2.03 2.97
N VAL A 331 10.50 -3.02 2.83
CA VAL A 331 10.57 -4.37 3.45
C VAL A 331 10.23 -5.39 2.36
N PRO A 332 11.03 -5.45 1.28
CA PRO A 332 10.61 -6.05 0.02
C PRO A 332 10.40 -7.57 0.12
N GLU A 333 11.17 -8.30 0.91
CA GLU A 333 11.01 -9.75 1.07
C GLU A 333 9.62 -10.09 1.65
N THR A 334 9.29 -9.51 2.81
CA THR A 334 8.01 -9.79 3.48
C THR A 334 6.82 -9.33 2.64
N THR A 335 6.90 -8.13 2.05
CA THR A 335 5.81 -7.58 1.24
C THR A 335 5.61 -8.33 -0.07
N SER A 336 6.68 -8.84 -0.69
CA SER A 336 6.57 -9.73 -1.85
C SER A 336 5.90 -11.05 -1.50
N GLN A 337 6.27 -11.68 -0.37
CA GLN A 337 5.63 -12.92 0.09
C GLN A 337 4.12 -12.74 0.34
N LEU A 338 3.73 -11.62 0.97
CA LEU A 338 2.32 -11.32 1.22
C LEU A 338 1.57 -11.01 -0.09
N TYR A 339 2.16 -10.19 -0.95
CA TYR A 339 1.59 -9.84 -2.25
C TYR A 339 1.41 -11.07 -3.14
N ALA A 340 2.43 -11.92 -3.23
CA ALA A 340 2.38 -13.18 -3.98
C ALA A 340 1.25 -14.11 -3.50
N ARG A 341 0.99 -14.16 -2.19
CA ARG A 341 -0.15 -14.91 -1.63
C ARG A 341 -1.48 -14.26 -1.98
N ASN A 342 -1.58 -12.93 -2.00
CA ASN A 342 -2.79 -12.26 -2.47
C ASN A 342 -3.09 -12.61 -3.93
N LEU A 343 -2.08 -12.59 -4.81
CA LEU A 343 -2.20 -13.00 -6.21
C LEU A 343 -2.63 -14.46 -6.36
N LEU A 344 -2.01 -15.37 -5.61
CA LEU A 344 -2.38 -16.78 -5.60
C LEU A 344 -3.85 -16.96 -5.19
N ASN A 345 -4.28 -16.29 -4.12
CA ASN A 345 -5.65 -16.36 -3.63
C ASN A 345 -6.65 -15.77 -4.63
N PHE A 346 -6.27 -14.71 -5.34
CA PHE A 346 -7.10 -14.13 -6.40
C PHE A 346 -7.22 -15.06 -7.62
N LEU A 347 -6.10 -15.67 -8.06
CA LEU A 347 -6.10 -16.54 -9.24
C LEU A 347 -6.78 -17.89 -8.98
N THR A 348 -6.66 -18.45 -7.77
CA THR A 348 -7.13 -19.82 -7.45
C THR A 348 -8.62 -20.05 -7.80
N PRO A 349 -9.58 -19.20 -7.42
CA PRO A 349 -10.99 -19.41 -7.76
C PRO A 349 -11.32 -19.18 -9.24
N LEU A 350 -10.42 -18.56 -9.99
CA LEU A 350 -10.59 -18.32 -11.43
C LEU A 350 -10.06 -19.46 -12.28
N TRP A 351 -9.29 -20.39 -11.70
CA TRP A 351 -8.66 -21.48 -12.43
C TRP A 351 -9.53 -22.73 -12.48
N ASP A 352 -9.81 -23.21 -13.69
CA ASP A 352 -10.43 -24.50 -13.93
C ASP A 352 -9.33 -25.53 -14.31
N PRO A 353 -8.98 -26.47 -13.42
CA PRO A 353 -7.92 -27.44 -13.68
C PRO A 353 -8.29 -28.49 -14.73
N GLU A 354 -9.60 -28.76 -14.95
CA GLU A 354 -10.07 -29.72 -15.96
C GLU A 354 -10.02 -29.09 -17.34
N ALA A 355 -10.54 -27.88 -17.49
CA ALA A 355 -10.51 -27.12 -18.74
C ALA A 355 -9.10 -26.54 -19.04
N LYS A 356 -8.22 -26.47 -18.04
CA LYS A 356 -6.92 -25.75 -18.09
C LYS A 356 -7.08 -24.32 -18.62
N ALA A 357 -8.08 -23.63 -18.12
CA ALA A 357 -8.46 -22.28 -18.55
C ALA A 357 -8.90 -21.43 -17.37
N LEU A 358 -8.88 -20.11 -17.55
CA LEU A 358 -9.47 -19.18 -16.60
C LEU A 358 -10.98 -19.04 -16.86
N THR A 359 -11.76 -19.14 -15.79
CA THR A 359 -13.20 -18.86 -15.79
C THR A 359 -13.45 -17.48 -15.23
N LEU A 360 -13.68 -16.50 -16.07
CA LEU A 360 -13.91 -15.11 -15.70
C LEU A 360 -15.42 -14.84 -15.62
N ASN A 361 -16.04 -15.20 -14.49
CA ASN A 361 -17.47 -14.92 -14.28
C ASN A 361 -17.68 -13.44 -13.93
N ARG A 362 -18.26 -12.68 -14.84
CA ARG A 362 -18.54 -11.23 -14.67
C ARG A 362 -19.65 -10.92 -13.65
N GLU A 363 -20.45 -11.92 -13.26
CA GLU A 363 -21.44 -11.77 -12.18
C GLU A 363 -20.80 -11.90 -10.80
N ASP A 364 -19.57 -12.41 -10.71
CA ASP A 364 -18.81 -12.45 -9.46
C ASP A 364 -18.33 -11.05 -9.10
N GLU A 365 -18.71 -10.57 -7.92
CA GLU A 365 -18.37 -9.22 -7.43
C GLU A 365 -16.85 -8.95 -7.39
N ILE A 366 -16.02 -9.98 -7.18
CA ILE A 366 -14.56 -9.84 -7.14
C ILE A 366 -14.04 -9.63 -8.56
N VAL A 367 -14.51 -10.41 -9.52
CA VAL A 367 -14.14 -10.27 -10.94
C VAL A 367 -14.64 -8.94 -11.49
N ALA A 368 -15.91 -8.62 -11.30
CA ALA A 368 -16.52 -7.38 -11.77
C ALA A 368 -15.86 -6.13 -11.16
N GLY A 369 -15.52 -6.20 -9.87
CA GLY A 369 -14.90 -5.08 -9.16
C GLY A 369 -13.44 -4.84 -9.50
N ALA A 370 -12.70 -5.89 -9.93
CA ALA A 370 -11.27 -5.77 -10.22
C ALA A 370 -10.96 -5.67 -11.73
N MET A 371 -11.86 -6.12 -12.61
CA MET A 371 -11.66 -6.13 -14.06
C MET A 371 -11.78 -4.72 -14.63
N VAL A 372 -10.71 -4.25 -15.26
CA VAL A 372 -10.59 -2.90 -15.81
C VAL A 372 -10.77 -2.90 -17.33
N THR A 373 -10.08 -3.81 -18.02
CA THR A 373 -10.16 -3.95 -19.48
C THR A 373 -10.44 -5.40 -19.87
N GLU A 374 -11.17 -5.59 -20.98
CA GLU A 374 -11.41 -6.89 -21.62
C GLU A 374 -11.92 -6.70 -23.04
N GLY A 375 -11.57 -7.64 -23.95
CA GLY A 375 -12.07 -7.65 -25.31
C GLY A 375 -11.78 -6.38 -26.12
N GLY A 376 -10.73 -5.67 -25.81
CA GLY A 376 -10.36 -4.41 -26.47
C GLY A 376 -11.06 -3.17 -25.94
N ALA A 377 -11.79 -3.27 -24.82
CA ALA A 377 -12.54 -2.17 -24.24
C ALA A 377 -12.22 -1.97 -22.75
N VAL A 378 -12.45 -0.75 -22.24
CA VAL A 378 -12.51 -0.45 -20.81
C VAL A 378 -13.89 -0.86 -20.31
N VAL A 379 -13.95 -1.86 -19.41
CA VAL A 379 -15.22 -2.49 -19.00
C VAL A 379 -15.68 -2.11 -17.60
N HIS A 380 -14.80 -1.55 -16.76
CA HIS A 380 -15.15 -1.20 -15.39
C HIS A 380 -16.11 0.02 -15.37
N PRO A 381 -17.31 -0.09 -14.73
CA PRO A 381 -18.34 0.95 -14.79
C PRO A 381 -17.87 2.33 -14.31
N ALA A 382 -17.07 2.38 -13.24
CA ALA A 382 -16.56 3.64 -12.70
C ALA A 382 -15.54 4.35 -13.62
N LEU A 383 -14.92 3.62 -14.56
CA LEU A 383 -13.98 4.19 -15.54
C LEU A 383 -14.67 4.53 -16.86
N ALA A 384 -15.68 3.77 -17.25
CA ALA A 384 -16.48 4.03 -18.44
C ALA A 384 -17.37 5.30 -18.28
N ALA A 385 -17.91 5.53 -17.06
CA ALA A 385 -18.73 6.71 -16.77
C ALA A 385 -17.93 8.04 -16.78
N ALA A 386 -16.62 8.01 -16.64
CA ALA A 386 -15.78 9.20 -16.68
C ALA A 386 -15.59 9.79 -18.10
N GLU A 387 -16.04 9.09 -19.14
CA GLU A 387 -16.02 9.58 -20.54
C GLU A 387 -17.21 10.50 -20.88
N GLY A 388 -18.21 10.59 -20.02
CA GLY A 388 -19.47 11.34 -20.26
C GLY A 388 -19.67 12.56 -19.36
N ALA A 389 -18.67 12.98 -18.58
CA ALA A 389 -18.78 14.09 -17.65
C ALA A 389 -17.91 15.31 -18.04
#